data_199db48e7f922efcfbbf47489110cb7b
#
_entry.id   199db48e7f922efcfbbf47489110cb7b
#
_cell.length_a   1.000
_cell.length_b   1.000
_cell.length_c   1.000
_cell.angle_alpha   90.00
_cell.angle_beta   90.00
_cell.angle_gamma   90.00
#
_symmetry.space_group_name_H-M   'P 1'
#
loop_
_entity.id
_entity.type
_entity.pdbx_description
1 polymer ?
#
loop_
_entity_poly.entity_id
_entity_poly.type
_entity_poly.pdbx_seq_one_letter_code
_entity_poly.pdbx_strand_id
1 'polypeptide(L)'
;EISVKEGSETQSVADQEKIKALFPNTYGKKEITFVKGQNTSETKKQVVGVILSGGQAPGGHNVVCGLYDALKATNSENVLYGFKGGPSGLIEDDYIIMTDEYIDQYRNTGGFDIIGSGRTKLETEAQFAVAADVCKKHGITAIVIIGGDDSNTNAGVLAEYFAAHNTGVQVIGCPKTIDGDL
;
A
#
# COMPACT_ATOMS: atom_id res chain seq x y z
N GLU A 1 9.78 17.04 -10.26
CA GLU A 1 10.50 16.14 -9.35
C GLU A 1 10.06 16.40 -7.92
N ILE A 2 10.10 15.37 -7.10
CA ILE A 2 9.65 15.39 -5.71
C ILE A 2 10.84 15.02 -4.84
N SER A 3 11.06 15.78 -3.77
CA SER A 3 12.01 15.47 -2.70
C SER A 3 11.26 15.23 -1.40
N VAL A 4 11.90 14.54 -0.49
CA VAL A 4 11.36 14.23 0.83
C VAL A 4 11.97 15.14 1.87
N LYS A 5 11.13 15.75 2.71
CA LYS A 5 11.54 16.47 3.91
C LYS A 5 11.06 15.68 5.12
N GLU A 6 11.98 15.30 5.98
CA GLU A 6 11.67 14.65 7.26
C GLU A 6 11.23 15.68 8.30
N GLY A 7 10.17 15.35 9.02
CA GLY A 7 9.66 16.10 10.17
C GLY A 7 10.08 15.47 11.50
N SER A 8 9.24 15.65 12.51
CA SER A 8 9.40 15.05 13.83
C SER A 8 9.06 13.56 13.84
N GLU A 9 9.54 12.84 14.84
CA GLU A 9 9.10 11.48 15.10
C GLU A 9 7.61 11.45 15.44
N THR A 10 6.90 10.49 14.88
CA THR A 10 5.48 10.26 15.16
C THR A 10 5.32 9.37 16.39
N GLN A 11 4.18 9.50 17.06
CA GLN A 11 3.85 8.66 18.20
C GLN A 11 2.34 8.45 18.27
N SER A 12 1.91 7.38 18.92
CA SER A 12 0.49 7.14 19.17
C SER A 12 -0.09 8.17 20.15
N VAL A 13 -1.37 8.47 20.01
CA VAL A 13 -2.09 9.42 20.88
C VAL A 13 -2.21 8.86 22.29
N ALA A 14 -2.36 7.53 22.44
CA ALA A 14 -2.50 6.85 23.71
C ALA A 14 -1.68 5.55 23.73
N ASP A 15 -1.50 4.97 24.90
CA ASP A 15 -0.83 3.68 25.11
C ASP A 15 0.56 3.55 24.43
N GLN A 16 1.32 4.63 24.38
CA GLN A 16 2.56 4.74 23.62
C GLN A 16 3.53 3.58 23.87
N GLU A 17 3.79 3.23 25.13
CA GLU A 17 4.71 2.14 25.47
C GLU A 17 4.22 0.77 25.00
N LYS A 18 2.89 0.53 25.05
CA LYS A 18 2.31 -0.73 24.56
C LYS A 18 2.40 -0.81 23.03
N ILE A 19 2.05 0.28 22.35
CA ILE A 19 2.12 0.33 20.89
C ILE A 19 3.56 0.18 20.42
N LYS A 20 4.50 0.87 21.06
CA LYS A 20 5.93 0.74 20.77
C LYS A 20 6.44 -0.68 20.96
N ALA A 21 5.96 -1.38 21.98
CA ALA A 21 6.33 -2.78 22.24
C ALA A 21 5.77 -3.73 21.17
N LEU A 22 4.57 -3.43 20.61
CA LEU A 22 3.94 -4.21 19.54
C LEU A 22 4.52 -3.92 18.16
N PHE A 23 5.05 -2.71 17.94
CA PHE A 23 5.55 -2.23 16.66
C PHE A 23 7.00 -1.72 16.76
N PRO A 24 7.95 -2.53 17.25
CA PRO A 24 9.32 -2.07 17.52
C PRO A 24 10.08 -1.60 16.28
N ASN A 25 9.71 -2.04 15.07
CA ASN A 25 10.39 -1.70 13.83
C ASN A 25 9.74 -0.52 13.08
N THR A 26 8.47 -0.22 13.37
CA THR A 26 7.71 0.80 12.64
C THR A 26 7.26 1.99 13.49
N TYR A 27 7.20 1.83 14.83
CA TYR A 27 6.88 2.93 15.75
C TYR A 27 7.94 4.04 15.70
N GLY A 28 7.50 5.28 15.82
CA GLY A 28 8.39 6.44 15.91
C GLY A 28 9.05 6.86 14.60
N LYS A 29 8.56 6.37 13.46
CA LYS A 29 9.04 6.85 12.16
C LYS A 29 8.70 8.33 12.01
N LYS A 30 9.59 9.06 11.34
CA LYS A 30 9.42 10.48 11.11
C LYS A 30 8.27 10.79 10.16
N GLU A 31 7.59 11.87 10.41
CA GLU A 31 6.67 12.46 9.45
C GLU A 31 7.42 12.79 8.15
N ILE A 32 6.77 12.54 7.02
CA ILE A 32 7.33 12.79 5.69
C ILE A 32 6.47 13.82 4.98
N THR A 33 7.11 14.89 4.54
CA THR A 33 6.48 15.88 3.66
C THR A 33 7.12 15.83 2.28
N PHE A 34 6.29 15.74 1.25
CA PHE A 34 6.77 15.84 -0.13
C PHE A 34 6.86 17.30 -0.56
N VAL A 35 8.02 17.67 -1.07
CA VAL A 35 8.30 19.04 -1.54
C VAL A 35 8.84 19.02 -2.96
N LYS A 36 8.77 20.15 -3.66
CA LYS A 36 9.39 20.28 -4.97
C LYS A 36 10.91 20.09 -4.85
N GLY A 37 11.44 19.13 -5.59
CA GLY A 37 12.86 18.79 -5.59
C GLY A 37 13.55 19.11 -6.91
N GLN A 38 14.87 18.96 -6.90
CA GLN A 38 15.74 19.12 -8.08
C GLN A 38 16.51 17.82 -8.38
N ASN A 39 16.04 16.68 -7.88
CA ASN A 39 16.77 15.44 -8.01
C ASN A 39 16.60 14.84 -9.42
N THR A 40 17.71 14.61 -10.10
CA THR A 40 17.79 14.05 -11.46
C THR A 40 18.26 12.60 -11.47
N SER A 41 18.26 11.92 -10.32
CA SER A 41 18.69 10.53 -10.25
C SER A 41 17.73 9.62 -11.04
N GLU A 42 18.29 8.68 -11.79
CA GLU A 42 17.52 7.59 -12.41
C GLU A 42 16.75 6.85 -11.32
N THR A 43 15.45 6.72 -11.53
CA THR A 43 14.61 5.95 -10.62
C THR A 43 14.75 4.46 -10.92
N LYS A 44 15.07 3.67 -9.89
CA LYS A 44 15.06 2.21 -10.01
C LYS A 44 13.66 1.74 -10.34
N LYS A 45 13.57 0.69 -11.17
CA LYS A 45 12.31 0.01 -11.44
C LYS A 45 11.62 -0.38 -10.15
N GLN A 46 10.34 -0.04 -10.04
CA GLN A 46 9.46 -0.40 -8.94
C GLN A 46 8.41 -1.40 -9.42
N VAL A 47 8.13 -2.37 -8.58
CA VAL A 47 7.00 -3.28 -8.76
C VAL A 47 6.11 -3.11 -7.53
N VAL A 48 4.91 -2.61 -7.75
CA VAL A 48 4.00 -2.24 -6.66
C VAL A 48 2.74 -3.08 -6.71
N GLY A 49 2.30 -3.58 -5.56
CA GLY A 49 1.00 -4.21 -5.39
C GLY A 49 -0.02 -3.22 -4.83
N VAL A 50 -1.26 -3.24 -5.28
CA VAL A 50 -2.37 -2.47 -4.71
C VAL A 50 -3.52 -3.38 -4.30
N ILE A 51 -4.11 -3.07 -3.17
CA ILE A 51 -5.22 -3.83 -2.55
C ILE A 51 -6.32 -2.84 -2.17
N LEU A 52 -7.56 -3.14 -2.57
CA LEU A 52 -8.75 -2.46 -2.06
C LEU A 52 -9.35 -3.28 -0.92
N SER A 53 -9.36 -2.73 0.29
CA SER A 53 -9.74 -3.46 1.50
C SER A 53 -10.94 -2.83 2.19
N GLY A 54 -11.83 -3.70 2.68
CA GLY A 54 -13.04 -3.30 3.40
C GLY A 54 -14.22 -2.93 2.51
N GLY A 55 -15.10 -2.08 3.01
CA GLY A 55 -16.28 -1.62 2.28
C GLY A 55 -15.93 -0.71 1.11
N GLN A 56 -16.83 -0.66 0.13
CA GLN A 56 -16.67 0.15 -1.07
C GLN A 56 -16.79 1.65 -0.78
N ALA A 57 -16.08 2.46 -1.57
CA ALA A 57 -16.18 3.90 -1.58
C ALA A 57 -15.91 4.45 -2.99
N PRO A 58 -16.41 5.66 -3.34
CA PRO A 58 -16.37 6.12 -4.72
C PRO A 58 -14.98 6.49 -5.26
N GLY A 59 -13.96 6.63 -4.42
CA GLY A 59 -12.63 7.09 -4.82
C GLY A 59 -11.62 6.01 -5.21
N GLY A 60 -11.95 4.72 -5.08
CA GLY A 60 -11.00 3.61 -5.28
C GLY A 60 -10.36 3.59 -6.66
N HIS A 61 -11.16 3.69 -7.71
CA HIS A 61 -10.68 3.73 -9.09
C HIS A 61 -9.68 4.88 -9.31
N ASN A 62 -9.99 6.06 -8.80
CA ASN A 62 -9.15 7.25 -8.99
C ASN A 62 -7.79 7.10 -8.30
N VAL A 63 -7.75 6.47 -7.12
CA VAL A 63 -6.49 6.23 -6.41
C VAL A 63 -5.64 5.20 -7.17
N VAL A 64 -6.23 4.13 -7.66
CA VAL A 64 -5.51 3.10 -8.45
C VAL A 64 -5.00 3.69 -9.77
N CYS A 65 -5.83 4.45 -10.50
CA CYS A 65 -5.42 5.12 -11.73
C CYS A 65 -4.29 6.14 -11.48
N GLY A 66 -4.43 6.95 -10.42
CA GLY A 66 -3.39 7.93 -10.05
C GLY A 66 -2.07 7.27 -9.65
N LEU A 67 -2.12 6.14 -8.93
CA LEU A 67 -0.93 5.36 -8.59
C LEU A 67 -0.26 4.80 -9.86
N TYR A 68 -1.04 4.24 -10.78
CA TYR A 68 -0.53 3.75 -12.06
C TYR A 68 0.15 4.85 -12.86
N ASP A 69 -0.51 6.00 -13.01
CA ASP A 69 0.04 7.13 -13.76
C ASP A 69 1.33 7.67 -13.13
N ALA A 70 1.37 7.80 -11.82
CA ALA A 70 2.57 8.26 -11.11
C ALA A 70 3.73 7.27 -11.27
N LEU A 71 3.47 5.97 -11.22
CA LEU A 71 4.48 4.94 -11.45
C LEU A 71 5.02 5.02 -12.88
N LYS A 72 4.16 5.10 -13.89
CA LYS A 72 4.56 5.17 -15.31
C LYS A 72 5.27 6.48 -15.64
N ALA A 73 4.85 7.59 -15.06
CA ALA A 73 5.53 8.88 -15.23
C ALA A 73 6.93 8.91 -14.62
N THR A 74 7.16 8.14 -13.55
CA THR A 74 8.47 8.05 -12.87
C THR A 74 9.43 7.15 -13.63
N ASN A 75 8.97 5.99 -14.08
CA ASN A 75 9.73 5.04 -14.90
C ASN A 75 8.72 4.14 -15.65
N SER A 76 8.80 4.12 -16.98
CA SER A 76 7.89 3.34 -17.83
C SER A 76 7.97 1.83 -17.59
N GLU A 77 9.08 1.33 -17.03
CA GLU A 77 9.26 -0.07 -16.66
C GLU A 77 8.59 -0.47 -15.34
N ASN A 78 8.09 0.51 -14.58
CA ASN A 78 7.37 0.24 -13.34
C ASN A 78 6.11 -0.59 -13.61
N VAL A 79 5.80 -1.49 -12.69
CA VAL A 79 4.67 -2.41 -12.81
C VAL A 79 3.74 -2.24 -11.62
N LEU A 80 2.44 -2.22 -11.88
CA LEU A 80 1.40 -2.24 -10.85
C LEU A 80 0.62 -3.55 -10.93
N TYR A 81 0.66 -4.30 -9.83
CA TYR A 81 -0.17 -5.48 -9.60
C TYR A 81 -1.42 -5.08 -8.83
N GLY A 82 -2.60 -5.42 -9.32
CA GLY A 82 -3.85 -5.29 -8.57
C GLY A 82 -4.26 -6.63 -8.00
N PHE A 83 -4.20 -6.82 -6.69
CA PHE A 83 -4.65 -8.04 -6.03
C PHE A 83 -6.17 -8.03 -5.91
N LYS A 84 -6.81 -9.10 -6.42
CA LYS A 84 -8.27 -9.17 -6.54
C LYS A 84 -8.93 -9.58 -5.22
N GLY A 85 -10.12 -9.04 -4.98
CA GLY A 85 -10.95 -9.42 -3.85
C GLY A 85 -10.42 -9.01 -2.47
N GLY A 86 -9.51 -8.04 -2.42
CA GLY A 86 -8.95 -7.55 -1.17
C GLY A 86 -7.66 -8.27 -0.73
N PRO A 87 -7.36 -8.30 0.58
CA PRO A 87 -6.14 -8.93 1.10
C PRO A 87 -6.04 -10.44 0.81
N SER A 88 -7.15 -11.13 0.58
CA SER A 88 -7.13 -12.54 0.15
C SER A 88 -6.38 -12.72 -1.16
N GLY A 89 -6.54 -11.81 -2.11
CA GLY A 89 -5.83 -11.89 -3.39
C GLY A 89 -4.31 -11.90 -3.25
N LEU A 90 -3.78 -11.23 -2.23
CA LEU A 90 -2.33 -11.26 -1.96
C LEU A 90 -1.86 -12.65 -1.51
N ILE A 91 -2.59 -13.30 -0.59
CA ILE A 91 -2.20 -14.63 -0.08
C ILE A 91 -2.57 -15.77 -1.02
N GLU A 92 -3.56 -15.59 -1.88
CA GLU A 92 -3.98 -16.56 -2.91
C GLU A 92 -3.21 -16.39 -4.22
N ASP A 93 -2.37 -15.36 -4.31
CA ASP A 93 -1.63 -14.99 -5.53
C ASP A 93 -2.56 -14.72 -6.72
N ASP A 94 -3.75 -14.16 -6.44
CA ASP A 94 -4.76 -13.80 -7.43
C ASP A 94 -4.69 -12.30 -7.74
N TYR A 95 -4.20 -11.98 -8.93
CA TYR A 95 -3.91 -10.61 -9.33
C TYR A 95 -4.21 -10.35 -10.81
N ILE A 96 -4.18 -9.09 -11.17
CA ILE A 96 -4.09 -8.60 -12.53
C ILE A 96 -2.91 -7.63 -12.65
N ILE A 97 -2.16 -7.71 -13.72
CA ILE A 97 -1.15 -6.69 -14.05
C ILE A 97 -1.88 -5.55 -14.76
N MET A 98 -1.75 -4.34 -14.22
CA MET A 98 -2.37 -3.15 -14.77
C MET A 98 -1.68 -2.73 -16.07
N THR A 99 -2.47 -2.52 -17.10
CA THR A 99 -2.04 -1.97 -18.40
C THR A 99 -2.79 -0.68 -18.70
N ASP A 100 -2.33 0.11 -19.67
CA ASP A 100 -3.03 1.33 -20.08
C ASP A 100 -4.47 1.01 -20.49
N GLU A 101 -4.68 -0.05 -21.29
CA GLU A 101 -6.00 -0.44 -21.78
C GLU A 101 -6.95 -0.87 -20.63
N TYR A 102 -6.41 -1.47 -19.58
CA TYR A 102 -7.20 -1.86 -18.41
C TYR A 102 -7.57 -0.65 -17.57
N ILE A 103 -6.59 0.20 -17.25
CA ILE A 103 -6.76 1.41 -16.44
C ILE A 103 -7.72 2.41 -17.11
N ASP A 104 -7.63 2.57 -18.43
CA ASP A 104 -8.46 3.53 -19.17
C ASP A 104 -9.95 3.26 -19.07
N GLN A 105 -10.37 2.01 -18.82
CA GLN A 105 -11.77 1.66 -18.59
C GLN A 105 -12.32 2.21 -17.27
N TYR A 106 -11.45 2.53 -16.32
CA TYR A 106 -11.82 2.97 -14.97
C TYR A 106 -11.49 4.44 -14.69
N ARG A 107 -10.83 5.14 -15.63
CA ARG A 107 -10.49 6.55 -15.44
C ARG A 107 -11.72 7.40 -15.24
N ASN A 108 -11.69 8.24 -14.19
CA ASN A 108 -12.79 9.14 -13.84
C ASN A 108 -14.16 8.45 -13.66
N THR A 109 -14.16 7.15 -13.47
CA THR A 109 -15.35 6.42 -13.03
C THR A 109 -15.34 6.33 -11.52
N GLY A 110 -16.45 6.56 -10.87
CA GLY A 110 -16.57 6.30 -9.44
C GLY A 110 -16.65 4.80 -9.18
N GLY A 111 -15.99 4.32 -8.13
CA GLY A 111 -16.17 2.91 -7.78
C GLY A 111 -14.96 2.25 -7.12
N PHE A 112 -15.11 0.95 -6.89
CA PHE A 112 -14.18 0.12 -6.12
C PHE A 112 -14.04 -1.30 -6.72
N ASP A 113 -14.59 -1.51 -7.91
CA ASP A 113 -14.71 -2.81 -8.56
C ASP A 113 -13.57 -3.13 -9.53
N ILE A 114 -12.66 -2.21 -9.78
CA ILE A 114 -11.50 -2.41 -10.68
C ILE A 114 -10.73 -3.70 -10.37
N ILE A 115 -10.57 -4.03 -9.10
CA ILE A 115 -9.98 -5.29 -8.63
C ILE A 115 -10.86 -5.96 -7.57
N GLY A 116 -12.04 -5.42 -7.31
CA GLY A 116 -12.88 -5.82 -6.20
C GLY A 116 -12.25 -5.51 -4.84
N SER A 117 -13.00 -5.69 -3.78
CA SER A 117 -12.54 -5.51 -2.41
C SER A 117 -12.99 -6.64 -1.51
N GLY A 118 -12.31 -6.82 -0.38
CA GLY A 118 -12.66 -7.85 0.60
C GLY A 118 -12.34 -7.44 2.01
N ARG A 119 -12.89 -8.18 2.98
CA ARG A 119 -12.75 -7.93 4.42
C ARG A 119 -11.82 -8.93 5.10
N THR A 120 -11.10 -9.74 4.33
CA THR A 120 -10.09 -10.66 4.88
C THR A 120 -9.02 -9.87 5.59
N LYS A 121 -8.70 -10.26 6.81
CA LYS A 121 -7.56 -9.73 7.57
C LYS A 121 -6.42 -10.74 7.53
N LEU A 122 -5.21 -10.25 7.43
CA LEU A 122 -4.02 -11.06 7.64
C LEU A 122 -3.72 -11.02 9.14
N GLU A 123 -3.88 -12.14 9.83
CA GLU A 123 -3.83 -12.20 11.29
C GLU A 123 -2.79 -13.20 11.82
N THR A 124 -2.37 -14.12 10.98
CA THR A 124 -1.45 -15.19 11.37
C THR A 124 -0.08 -15.02 10.73
N GLU A 125 0.93 -15.48 11.43
CA GLU A 125 2.30 -15.49 10.95
C GLU A 125 2.45 -16.25 9.63
N ALA A 126 1.68 -17.34 9.46
CA ALA A 126 1.65 -18.09 8.22
C ALA A 126 1.12 -17.26 7.03
N GLN A 127 0.07 -16.45 7.25
CA GLN A 127 -0.47 -15.57 6.21
C GLN A 127 0.54 -14.47 5.85
N PHE A 128 1.23 -13.90 6.82
CA PHE A 128 2.27 -12.90 6.56
C PHE A 128 3.45 -13.48 5.80
N ALA A 129 3.87 -14.72 6.14
CA ALA A 129 4.92 -15.43 5.42
C ALA A 129 4.52 -15.69 3.95
N VAL A 130 3.29 -16.14 3.70
CA VAL A 130 2.77 -16.32 2.33
C VAL A 130 2.76 -14.99 1.58
N ALA A 131 2.30 -13.89 2.20
CA ALA A 131 2.34 -12.57 1.59
C ALA A 131 3.77 -12.13 1.22
N ALA A 132 4.75 -12.40 2.09
CA ALA A 132 6.16 -12.13 1.82
C ALA A 132 6.69 -12.97 0.65
N ASP A 133 6.31 -14.25 0.59
CA ASP A 133 6.71 -15.16 -0.51
C ASP A 133 6.12 -14.72 -1.85
N VAL A 134 4.87 -14.29 -1.88
CA VAL A 134 4.22 -13.73 -3.08
C VAL A 134 4.94 -12.45 -3.53
N CYS A 135 5.23 -11.55 -2.60
CA CYS A 135 6.01 -10.35 -2.91
C CYS A 135 7.38 -10.69 -3.51
N LYS A 136 8.09 -11.63 -2.89
CA LYS A 136 9.39 -12.10 -3.38
C LYS A 136 9.29 -12.74 -4.76
N LYS A 137 8.29 -13.59 -4.99
CA LYS A 137 8.04 -14.27 -6.26
C LYS A 137 7.89 -13.29 -7.41
N HIS A 138 7.18 -12.20 -7.20
CA HIS A 138 6.91 -11.19 -8.23
C HIS A 138 7.86 -9.99 -8.21
N GLY A 139 8.83 -9.97 -7.30
CA GLY A 139 9.76 -8.86 -7.12
C GLY A 139 9.08 -7.57 -6.66
N ILE A 140 7.98 -7.69 -5.91
CA ILE A 140 7.23 -6.55 -5.39
C ILE A 140 8.07 -5.81 -4.37
N THR A 141 8.19 -4.50 -4.55
CA THR A 141 8.97 -3.60 -3.70
C THR A 141 8.10 -2.80 -2.72
N ALA A 142 6.82 -2.68 -3.01
CA ALA A 142 5.86 -2.01 -2.14
C ALA A 142 4.45 -2.57 -2.31
N ILE A 143 3.67 -2.53 -1.23
CA ILE A 143 2.23 -2.82 -1.21
C ILE A 143 1.49 -1.57 -0.76
N VAL A 144 0.47 -1.17 -1.50
CA VAL A 144 -0.45 -0.09 -1.14
C VAL A 144 -1.80 -0.71 -0.76
N ILE A 145 -2.24 -0.44 0.46
CA ILE A 145 -3.52 -0.94 1.00
C ILE A 145 -4.46 0.25 1.17
N ILE A 146 -5.54 0.26 0.39
CA ILE A 146 -6.56 1.30 0.41
C ILE A 146 -7.75 0.79 1.21
N GLY A 147 -8.02 1.37 2.38
CA GLY A 147 -9.11 0.89 3.23
C GLY A 147 -9.36 1.72 4.47
N GLY A 148 -10.32 1.30 5.28
CA GLY A 148 -10.70 1.95 6.54
C GLY A 148 -9.69 1.72 7.67
N ASP A 149 -10.11 2.01 8.90
CA ASP A 149 -9.30 1.89 10.12
C ASP A 149 -8.73 0.48 10.34
N ASP A 150 -9.59 -0.54 10.30
CA ASP A 150 -9.18 -1.95 10.38
C ASP A 150 -8.13 -2.32 9.33
N SER A 151 -8.32 -1.85 8.09
CA SER A 151 -7.42 -2.15 6.98
C SER A 151 -6.07 -1.46 7.15
N ASN A 152 -6.05 -0.22 7.65
CA ASN A 152 -4.82 0.51 7.92
C ASN A 152 -4.10 -0.07 9.16
N THR A 153 -4.83 -0.51 10.18
CA THR A 153 -4.25 -1.27 11.30
C THR A 153 -3.59 -2.55 10.80
N ASN A 154 -4.27 -3.31 9.95
CA ASN A 154 -3.71 -4.54 9.36
C ASN A 154 -2.50 -4.25 8.47
N ALA A 155 -2.51 -3.14 7.72
CA ALA A 155 -1.35 -2.67 6.96
C ALA A 155 -0.15 -2.37 7.89
N GLY A 156 -0.39 -1.77 9.04
CA GLY A 156 0.64 -1.53 10.06
C GLY A 156 1.26 -2.82 10.60
N VAL A 157 0.43 -3.84 10.88
CA VAL A 157 0.91 -5.16 11.34
C VAL A 157 1.72 -5.86 10.24
N LEU A 158 1.27 -5.81 8.98
CA LEU A 158 2.02 -6.36 7.85
C LEU A 158 3.36 -5.63 7.65
N ALA A 159 3.37 -4.30 7.78
CA ALA A 159 4.59 -3.49 7.71
C ALA A 159 5.60 -3.89 8.79
N GLU A 160 5.12 -4.10 10.02
CA GLU A 160 5.95 -4.54 11.14
C GLU A 160 6.56 -5.92 10.87
N TYR A 161 5.74 -6.88 10.40
CA TYR A 161 6.23 -8.21 10.03
C TYR A 161 7.29 -8.14 8.93
N PHE A 162 7.04 -7.37 7.88
CA PHE A 162 7.98 -7.23 6.77
C PHE A 162 9.29 -6.57 7.18
N ALA A 163 9.24 -5.57 8.06
CA ALA A 163 10.43 -4.94 8.62
C ALA A 163 11.23 -5.91 9.51
N ALA A 164 10.55 -6.64 10.40
CA ALA A 164 11.17 -7.63 11.28
C ALA A 164 11.89 -8.75 10.49
N HIS A 165 11.35 -9.13 9.34
CA HIS A 165 11.90 -10.20 8.50
C HIS A 165 12.78 -9.70 7.35
N ASN A 166 13.11 -8.40 7.32
CA ASN A 166 13.98 -7.78 6.30
C ASN A 166 13.58 -8.13 4.86
N THR A 167 12.28 -8.14 4.58
CA THR A 167 11.76 -8.48 3.24
C THR A 167 12.14 -7.45 2.17
N GLY A 168 12.44 -6.21 2.58
CA GLY A 168 12.67 -5.08 1.68
C GLY A 168 11.39 -4.50 1.06
N VAL A 169 10.22 -5.04 1.38
CA VAL A 169 8.93 -4.58 0.87
C VAL A 169 8.36 -3.50 1.78
N GLN A 170 8.02 -2.35 1.21
CA GLN A 170 7.33 -1.28 1.91
C GLN A 170 5.82 -1.52 1.94
N VAL A 171 5.15 -1.16 3.02
CA VAL A 171 3.69 -1.20 3.11
C VAL A 171 3.18 0.22 3.39
N ILE A 172 2.25 0.68 2.57
CA ILE A 172 1.68 2.03 2.65
C ILE A 172 0.16 1.89 2.78
N GLY A 173 -0.39 2.38 3.89
CA GLY A 173 -1.82 2.52 4.07
C GLY A 173 -2.34 3.82 3.43
N CYS A 174 -3.43 3.72 2.68
CA CYS A 174 -4.18 4.86 2.17
C CYS A 174 -5.54 4.88 2.88
N PRO A 175 -5.75 5.79 3.84
CA PRO A 175 -7.00 5.88 4.58
C PRO A 175 -8.20 6.15 3.67
N LYS A 176 -9.28 5.40 3.89
CA LYS A 176 -10.54 5.53 3.19
C LYS A 176 -11.67 5.62 4.21
N THR A 177 -12.31 6.77 4.28
CA THR A 177 -13.48 6.99 5.13
C THR A 177 -14.43 8.00 4.49
N ILE A 178 -15.73 7.82 4.70
CA ILE A 178 -16.76 8.81 4.39
C ILE A 178 -17.22 9.55 5.65
N ASP A 179 -16.80 9.07 6.82
CA ASP A 179 -17.21 9.59 8.13
C ASP A 179 -16.21 10.62 8.68
N GLY A 180 -15.01 10.68 8.12
CA GLY A 180 -13.97 11.62 8.55
C GLY A 180 -13.30 11.23 9.89
N ASP A 181 -13.29 9.94 10.23
CA ASP A 181 -12.83 9.37 11.49
C ASP A 181 -11.41 8.77 11.42
N LEU A 182 -10.71 8.97 10.32
CA LEU A 182 -9.33 8.50 10.08
C LEU A 182 -8.35 9.66 9.94
#